data_2e83c96ad7fa94ea21bed2e07725d6df
#
_entry.id   2e83c96ad7fa94ea21bed2e07725d6df
#
_cell.length_a   1.000
_cell.length_b   1.000
_cell.length_c   1.000
_cell.angle_alpha   90.00
_cell.angle_beta   90.00
_cell.angle_gamma   90.00
#
_symmetry.space_group_name_H-M   'P 1'
#
loop_
_entity.id
_entity.type
_entity.pdbx_description
1 polymer ?
#
loop_
_entity_poly.entity_id
_entity_poly.type
_entity_poly.pdbx_seq_one_letter_code
_entity_poly.pdbx_strand_id
1 'polypeptide(L)'
;TKIRFYGGRESLLDKSQILLQADRGPGEELTEGISASLTASAMSSLSDSCAIVLSDYDKGVLTTEGALSLIKAAGDAGIPVIMDPKLTGLEKSRGADAVLFEIRGLGLLQRRLMASDQSEAAKNLIETYEWGAMLVLGGVHGVTLYQADGETMHLPCSAVAPIQQIGLHDAAATALAAALGNGHSMTDAATLAAAACECVLSAEASHEFVNRTTLGVWLDELAWQLQISDR
;
A
#
# COMPACT_ATOMS: atom_id res chain seq x y z
N THR A 1 -15.72 14.86 3.72
CA THR A 1 -16.68 13.85 4.21
C THR A 1 -16.87 12.79 3.15
N LYS A 2 -16.73 11.50 3.53
CA LYS A 2 -17.07 10.36 2.67
C LYS A 2 -18.34 9.70 3.20
N ILE A 3 -19.33 9.55 2.34
CA ILE A 3 -20.61 8.89 2.68
C ILE A 3 -20.72 7.67 1.76
N ARG A 4 -20.85 6.49 2.35
CA ARG A 4 -21.03 5.25 1.59
C ARG A 4 -22.41 4.69 1.88
N PHE A 5 -23.17 4.42 0.82
CA PHE A 5 -24.48 3.81 0.88
C PHE A 5 -24.31 2.32 0.57
N TYR A 6 -24.66 1.47 1.51
CA TYR A 6 -24.62 0.04 1.37
C TYR A 6 -26.01 -0.50 1.08
N GLY A 7 -26.11 -1.46 0.18
CA GLY A 7 -27.30 -2.27 -0.05
C GLY A 7 -27.02 -3.72 0.26
N GLY A 8 -27.92 -4.36 1.00
CA GLY A 8 -27.96 -5.80 1.25
C GLY A 8 -29.24 -6.38 0.67
N ARG A 9 -29.22 -7.64 0.22
CA ARG A 9 -30.43 -8.40 -0.10
C ARG A 9 -30.83 -9.22 1.13
N GLU A 10 -32.11 -9.32 1.40
CA GLU A 10 -32.68 -10.21 2.44
C GLU A 10 -32.51 -11.72 2.14
N SER A 11 -31.49 -12.12 1.43
CA SER A 11 -31.22 -13.53 1.14
C SER A 11 -30.04 -14.04 1.98
N LEU A 12 -30.04 -15.33 2.26
CA LEU A 12 -29.09 -16.08 3.11
C LEU A 12 -27.59 -15.93 2.82
N LEU A 13 -27.22 -15.07 1.88
CA LEU A 13 -25.84 -14.70 1.51
C LEU A 13 -25.68 -13.18 1.56
N ASP A 14 -26.02 -12.57 2.69
CA ASP A 14 -25.98 -11.11 2.92
C ASP A 14 -24.57 -10.53 2.74
N LYS A 15 -24.16 -10.34 1.48
CA LYS A 15 -23.02 -9.50 1.14
C LYS A 15 -23.52 -8.08 0.91
N SER A 16 -23.29 -7.20 1.86
CA SER A 16 -23.54 -5.78 1.66
C SER A 16 -22.58 -5.24 0.60
N GLN A 17 -23.12 -4.54 -0.40
CA GLN A 17 -22.35 -3.90 -1.46
C GLN A 17 -22.45 -2.39 -1.35
N ILE A 18 -21.37 -1.69 -1.63
CA ILE A 18 -21.42 -0.23 -1.81
C ILE A 18 -22.21 0.05 -3.07
N LEU A 19 -23.39 0.67 -2.92
CA LEU A 19 -24.24 1.08 -4.04
C LEU A 19 -23.85 2.45 -4.57
N LEU A 20 -23.45 3.36 -3.68
CA LEU A 20 -23.07 4.72 -4.00
C LEU A 20 -22.05 5.22 -2.97
N GLN A 21 -21.07 5.95 -3.45
CA GLN A 21 -20.17 6.72 -2.61
C GLN A 21 -20.30 8.20 -2.99
N ALA A 22 -20.60 9.05 -2.01
CA ALA A 22 -20.61 10.49 -2.16
C ALA A 22 -19.43 11.08 -1.38
N ASP A 23 -18.53 11.74 -2.08
CA ASP A 23 -17.39 12.42 -1.49
C ASP A 23 -17.65 13.94 -1.49
N ARG A 24 -17.64 14.55 -0.32
CA ARG A 24 -17.68 15.99 -0.15
C ARG A 24 -16.31 16.49 0.31
N GLY A 25 -15.58 17.08 -0.62
CA GLY A 25 -14.28 17.72 -0.40
C GLY A 25 -14.35 19.23 -0.51
N PRO A 26 -13.24 19.93 -0.39
CA PRO A 26 -13.13 21.34 -0.74
C PRO A 26 -13.52 21.52 -2.21
N GLY A 27 -14.30 22.55 -2.53
CA GLY A 27 -14.73 22.86 -3.89
C GLY A 27 -13.67 23.56 -4.73
N GLU A 28 -12.55 23.93 -4.13
CA GLU A 28 -11.42 24.62 -4.77
C GLU A 28 -10.16 23.77 -4.70
N GLU A 29 -9.27 23.95 -5.68
CA GLU A 29 -7.95 23.35 -5.62
C GLU A 29 -7.18 23.85 -4.40
N LEU A 30 -6.40 22.97 -3.78
CA LEU A 30 -5.53 23.35 -2.66
C LEU A 30 -4.52 24.38 -3.15
N THR A 31 -4.38 25.47 -2.42
CA THR A 31 -3.38 26.49 -2.73
C THR A 31 -1.97 25.94 -2.49
N GLU A 32 -1.00 26.34 -3.32
CA GLU A 32 0.40 25.96 -3.17
C GLU A 32 0.93 26.21 -1.74
N GLY A 33 0.49 27.25 -1.08
CA GLY A 33 0.86 27.58 0.29
C GLY A 33 0.45 26.51 1.31
N ILE A 34 -0.70 25.83 1.11
CA ILE A 34 -1.14 24.74 2.01
C ILE A 34 -0.25 23.52 1.83
N SER A 35 0.01 23.09 0.59
CA SER A 35 0.88 21.95 0.30
C SER A 35 2.31 22.18 0.80
N ALA A 36 2.86 23.39 0.59
CA ALA A 36 4.18 23.75 1.10
C ALA A 36 4.24 23.74 2.63
N SER A 37 3.20 24.25 3.31
CA SER A 37 3.11 24.22 4.77
C SER A 37 3.04 22.79 5.33
N LEU A 38 2.29 21.90 4.68
CA LEU A 38 2.20 20.48 5.07
C LEU A 38 3.54 19.78 4.87
N THR A 39 4.23 20.03 3.74
CA THR A 39 5.56 19.50 3.48
C THR A 39 6.57 19.98 4.53
N ALA A 40 6.56 21.26 4.87
CA ALA A 40 7.43 21.84 5.90
C ALA A 40 7.16 21.21 7.30
N SER A 41 5.89 20.99 7.65
CA SER A 41 5.50 20.31 8.88
C SER A 41 6.03 18.86 8.91
N ALA A 42 5.88 18.12 7.81
CA ALA A 42 6.40 16.76 7.71
C ALA A 42 7.93 16.74 7.83
N MET A 43 8.63 17.67 7.16
CA MET A 43 10.08 17.81 7.28
C MET A 43 10.54 18.03 8.71
N SER A 44 9.84 18.89 9.47
CA SER A 44 10.19 19.17 10.87
C SER A 44 9.98 17.98 11.80
N SER A 45 9.17 17.00 11.41
CA SER A 45 8.84 15.81 12.21
C SER A 45 9.75 14.60 11.89
N LEU A 46 10.63 14.71 10.89
CA LEU A 46 11.48 13.60 10.45
C LEU A 46 12.35 13.07 11.57
N SER A 47 12.98 13.95 12.36
CA SER A 47 13.91 13.55 13.43
C SER A 47 13.26 12.67 14.52
N ASP A 48 11.96 12.75 14.67
CA ASP A 48 11.18 12.01 15.67
C ASP A 48 10.41 10.83 15.04
N SER A 49 10.67 10.54 13.76
CA SER A 49 9.97 9.50 13.00
C SER A 49 10.90 8.33 12.68
N CYS A 50 10.36 7.11 12.73
CA CYS A 50 11.06 5.91 12.30
C CYS A 50 10.75 5.46 10.87
N ALA A 51 9.68 5.99 10.27
CA ALA A 51 9.28 5.75 8.89
C ALA A 51 8.38 6.88 8.39
N ILE A 52 8.28 7.03 7.06
CA ILE A 52 7.31 7.93 6.40
C ILE A 52 6.36 7.11 5.53
N VAL A 53 5.07 7.43 5.59
CA VAL A 53 4.07 6.94 4.64
C VAL A 53 3.52 8.13 3.85
N LEU A 54 3.68 8.10 2.52
CA LEU A 54 3.12 9.08 1.60
C LEU A 54 1.97 8.44 0.83
N SER A 55 0.72 8.69 1.26
CA SER A 55 -0.48 8.19 0.61
C SER A 55 -1.06 9.28 -0.31
N ASP A 56 -0.87 9.14 -1.62
CA ASP A 56 -1.32 10.12 -2.61
C ASP A 56 -2.69 9.76 -3.17
N TYR A 57 -3.69 10.56 -2.86
CA TYR A 57 -5.04 10.43 -3.39
C TYR A 57 -5.30 11.35 -4.61
N ASP A 58 -4.25 11.97 -5.16
CA ASP A 58 -4.33 12.90 -6.30
C ASP A 58 -5.33 14.05 -6.06
N LYS A 59 -5.25 14.63 -4.84
CA LYS A 59 -6.09 15.77 -4.39
C LYS A 59 -5.30 17.05 -4.18
N GLY A 60 -4.09 17.12 -4.75
CA GLY A 60 -3.23 18.31 -4.68
C GLY A 60 -2.50 18.52 -3.34
N VAL A 61 -2.72 17.65 -2.34
CA VAL A 61 -2.02 17.76 -1.03
C VAL A 61 -0.52 17.51 -1.21
N LEU A 62 -0.16 16.47 -1.95
CA LEU A 62 1.22 16.09 -2.20
C LEU A 62 1.63 16.56 -3.60
N THR A 63 2.48 17.59 -3.67
CA THR A 63 3.11 18.02 -4.92
C THR A 63 4.30 17.13 -5.27
N THR A 64 4.71 17.11 -6.53
CA THR A 64 5.89 16.35 -6.96
C THR A 64 7.15 16.83 -6.23
N GLU A 65 7.35 18.15 -6.17
CA GLU A 65 8.48 18.75 -5.47
C GLU A 65 8.46 18.43 -3.96
N GLY A 66 7.30 18.54 -3.30
CA GLY A 66 7.14 18.22 -1.89
C GLY A 66 7.44 16.75 -1.59
N ALA A 67 6.94 15.83 -2.42
CA ALA A 67 7.18 14.40 -2.28
C ALA A 67 8.68 14.07 -2.42
N LEU A 68 9.30 14.53 -3.50
CA LEU A 68 10.73 14.27 -3.77
C LEU A 68 11.64 14.86 -2.70
N SER A 69 11.31 16.04 -2.16
CA SER A 69 12.07 16.63 -1.07
C SER A 69 11.95 15.85 0.24
N LEU A 70 10.76 15.32 0.55
CA LEU A 70 10.54 14.44 1.71
C LEU A 70 11.28 13.12 1.56
N ILE A 71 11.19 12.47 0.40
CA ILE A 71 11.88 11.21 0.10
C ILE A 71 13.40 11.39 0.24
N LYS A 72 13.93 12.48 -0.34
CA LYS A 72 15.37 12.79 -0.23
C LYS A 72 15.79 13.01 1.22
N ALA A 73 15.06 13.85 1.97
CA ALA A 73 15.42 14.17 3.35
C ALA A 73 15.32 12.94 4.27
N ALA A 74 14.33 12.07 4.03
CA ALA A 74 14.19 10.81 4.75
C ALA A 74 15.37 9.85 4.44
N GLY A 75 15.73 9.70 3.17
CA GLY A 75 16.88 8.91 2.75
C GLY A 75 18.21 9.41 3.35
N ASP A 76 18.42 10.74 3.37
CA ASP A 76 19.60 11.35 4.01
C ASP A 76 19.63 11.07 5.55
N ALA A 77 18.47 10.85 6.17
CA ALA A 77 18.32 10.52 7.60
C ALA A 77 18.25 9.00 7.88
N GLY A 78 18.25 8.15 6.85
CA GLY A 78 18.09 6.70 7.00
C GLY A 78 16.69 6.26 7.45
N ILE A 79 15.68 7.07 7.15
CA ILE A 79 14.27 6.82 7.48
C ILE A 79 13.58 6.21 6.27
N PRO A 80 13.02 4.99 6.34
CA PRO A 80 12.35 4.36 5.21
C PRO A 80 11.08 5.10 4.79
N VAL A 81 10.88 5.18 3.47
CA VAL A 81 9.74 5.83 2.84
C VAL A 81 8.87 4.82 2.11
N ILE A 82 7.60 4.74 2.52
CA ILE A 82 6.58 3.92 1.87
C ILE A 82 5.65 4.85 1.08
N MET A 83 5.45 4.56 -0.19
CA MET A 83 4.60 5.37 -1.06
C MET A 83 3.42 4.56 -1.60
N ASP A 84 2.20 5.12 -1.49
CA ASP A 84 1.00 4.64 -2.17
C ASP A 84 0.58 5.66 -3.25
N PRO A 85 1.16 5.60 -4.46
CA PRO A 85 0.92 6.60 -5.50
C PRO A 85 -0.32 6.26 -6.32
N LYS A 86 -0.91 7.29 -6.94
CA LYS A 86 -1.82 7.08 -8.06
C LYS A 86 -1.03 6.89 -9.35
N LEU A 87 -1.60 6.14 -10.31
CA LEU A 87 -0.96 5.86 -11.61
C LEU A 87 -0.61 7.13 -12.40
N THR A 88 -1.28 8.23 -12.13
CA THR A 88 -1.03 9.56 -12.71
C THR A 88 0.12 10.31 -12.06
N GLY A 89 0.60 9.87 -10.89
CA GLY A 89 1.58 10.57 -10.07
C GLY A 89 2.81 9.74 -9.71
N LEU A 90 3.22 8.77 -10.52
CA LEU A 90 4.35 7.88 -10.21
C LEU A 90 5.67 8.64 -9.99
N GLU A 91 5.87 9.77 -10.66
CA GLU A 91 7.05 10.61 -10.48
C GLU A 91 7.23 11.09 -9.04
N LYS A 92 6.14 11.26 -8.30
CA LYS A 92 6.16 11.64 -6.88
C LYS A 92 6.78 10.57 -5.96
N SER A 93 6.91 9.33 -6.45
CA SER A 93 7.44 8.20 -5.68
C SER A 93 8.90 7.87 -5.98
N ARG A 94 9.56 8.65 -6.86
CA ARG A 94 10.94 8.38 -7.26
C ARG A 94 11.88 8.33 -6.04
N GLY A 95 12.63 7.24 -5.91
CA GLY A 95 13.57 7.00 -4.82
C GLY A 95 12.93 6.49 -3.51
N ALA A 96 11.65 6.12 -3.51
CA ALA A 96 11.01 5.52 -2.33
C ALA A 96 11.54 4.10 -2.06
N ASP A 97 11.64 3.70 -0.78
CA ASP A 97 12.11 2.37 -0.40
C ASP A 97 11.10 1.27 -0.73
N ALA A 98 9.81 1.56 -0.57
CA ALA A 98 8.74 0.63 -0.94
C ALA A 98 7.57 1.38 -1.57
N VAL A 99 6.99 0.81 -2.64
CA VAL A 99 5.84 1.38 -3.34
C VAL A 99 4.72 0.35 -3.40
N LEU A 100 3.50 0.78 -3.07
CA LEU A 100 2.30 -0.06 -3.08
C LEU A 100 1.57 0.04 -4.42
N PHE A 101 1.12 -1.09 -4.92
CA PHE A 101 0.34 -1.19 -6.14
C PHE A 101 -0.84 -2.15 -6.00
N GLU A 102 -1.92 -1.88 -6.72
CA GLU A 102 -2.93 -2.89 -7.00
C GLU A 102 -2.51 -3.75 -8.21
N ILE A 103 -2.84 -5.03 -8.18
CA ILE A 103 -2.59 -5.96 -9.30
C ILE A 103 -3.20 -5.45 -10.62
N ARG A 104 -4.37 -4.80 -10.56
CA ARG A 104 -5.00 -4.18 -11.74
C ARG A 104 -4.20 -3.00 -12.28
N GLY A 105 -3.65 -2.18 -11.39
CA GLY A 105 -2.79 -1.05 -11.74
C GLY A 105 -1.53 -1.52 -12.45
N LEU A 106 -0.86 -2.53 -11.91
CA LEU A 106 0.31 -3.13 -12.54
C LEU A 106 -0.03 -3.72 -13.91
N GLY A 107 -1.17 -4.44 -14.05
CA GLY A 107 -1.63 -4.97 -15.32
C GLY A 107 -1.94 -3.90 -16.38
N LEU A 108 -2.36 -2.69 -15.99
CA LEU A 108 -2.52 -1.55 -16.89
C LEU A 108 -1.15 -1.04 -17.36
N LEU A 109 -0.19 -0.89 -16.46
CA LEU A 109 1.17 -0.45 -16.77
C LEU A 109 1.93 -1.48 -17.59
N GLN A 110 1.77 -2.78 -17.32
CA GLN A 110 2.32 -3.86 -18.14
C GLN A 110 1.96 -3.69 -19.63
N ARG A 111 0.68 -3.47 -19.91
CA ARG A 111 0.22 -3.24 -21.30
C ARG A 111 0.78 -1.95 -21.91
N ARG A 112 0.86 -0.88 -21.11
CA ARG A 112 1.39 0.41 -21.56
C ARG A 112 2.89 0.35 -21.84
N LEU A 113 3.64 -0.40 -21.04
CA LEU A 113 5.08 -0.62 -21.19
C LEU A 113 5.41 -1.70 -22.23
N MET A 114 4.40 -2.40 -22.76
CA MET A 114 4.55 -3.55 -23.65
C MET A 114 5.43 -4.66 -23.03
N ALA A 115 5.39 -4.79 -21.71
CA ALA A 115 6.12 -5.83 -21.00
C ALA A 115 5.46 -7.20 -21.19
N SER A 116 6.26 -8.26 -21.27
CA SER A 116 5.77 -9.63 -21.51
C SER A 116 4.89 -10.14 -20.38
N ASP A 117 5.23 -9.77 -19.15
CA ASP A 117 4.51 -10.15 -17.94
C ASP A 117 4.59 -9.07 -16.85
N GLN A 118 3.96 -9.33 -15.70
CA GLN A 118 3.94 -8.41 -14.58
C GLN A 118 5.32 -8.26 -13.91
N SER A 119 6.15 -9.31 -13.94
CA SER A 119 7.49 -9.26 -13.35
C SER A 119 8.40 -8.32 -14.14
N GLU A 120 8.38 -8.40 -15.47
CA GLU A 120 9.11 -7.47 -16.34
C GLU A 120 8.59 -6.03 -16.17
N ALA A 121 7.27 -5.86 -16.08
CA ALA A 121 6.70 -4.53 -15.84
C ALA A 121 7.13 -3.95 -14.49
N ALA A 122 7.11 -4.76 -13.43
CA ALA A 122 7.55 -4.35 -12.11
C ALA A 122 9.03 -3.94 -12.10
N LYS A 123 9.89 -4.77 -12.71
CA LYS A 123 11.32 -4.48 -12.85
C LYS A 123 11.55 -3.16 -13.59
N ASN A 124 10.91 -2.96 -14.73
CA ASN A 124 11.03 -1.72 -15.52
C ASN A 124 10.60 -0.48 -14.72
N LEU A 125 9.55 -0.61 -13.90
CA LEU A 125 9.07 0.48 -13.06
C LEU A 125 10.04 0.76 -11.91
N ILE A 126 10.52 -0.27 -11.22
CA ILE A 126 11.51 -0.16 -10.15
C ILE A 126 12.77 0.56 -10.67
N GLU A 127 13.31 0.13 -11.82
CA GLU A 127 14.48 0.74 -12.44
C GLU A 127 14.19 2.19 -12.88
N THR A 128 13.03 2.46 -13.49
CA THR A 128 12.68 3.79 -13.99
C THR A 128 12.53 4.81 -12.87
N TYR A 129 11.94 4.42 -11.77
CA TYR A 129 11.63 5.32 -10.65
C TYR A 129 12.58 5.15 -9.46
N GLU A 130 13.61 4.31 -9.58
CA GLU A 130 14.62 4.09 -8.54
C GLU A 130 14.00 3.64 -7.21
N TRP A 131 12.97 2.76 -7.26
CA TRP A 131 12.34 2.20 -6.07
C TRP A 131 13.20 1.09 -5.47
N GLY A 132 13.22 0.97 -4.14
CA GLY A 132 13.83 -0.18 -3.47
C GLY A 132 13.03 -1.46 -3.68
N ALA A 133 11.70 -1.36 -3.62
CA ALA A 133 10.79 -2.47 -3.83
C ALA A 133 9.39 -2.01 -4.28
N MET A 134 8.65 -2.94 -4.90
CA MET A 134 7.23 -2.80 -5.21
C MET A 134 6.45 -3.93 -4.54
N LEU A 135 5.45 -3.57 -3.74
CA LEU A 135 4.51 -4.51 -3.14
C LEU A 135 3.17 -4.46 -3.88
N VAL A 136 2.80 -5.55 -4.53
CA VAL A 136 1.58 -5.65 -5.33
C VAL A 136 0.49 -6.37 -4.54
N LEU A 137 -0.59 -5.64 -4.23
CA LEU A 137 -1.74 -6.13 -3.49
C LEU A 137 -2.75 -6.74 -4.46
N GLY A 138 -2.91 -8.07 -4.40
CA GLY A 138 -3.80 -8.83 -5.25
C GLY A 138 -5.17 -9.14 -4.62
N GLY A 139 -5.44 -8.66 -3.42
CA GLY A 139 -6.62 -9.05 -2.65
C GLY A 139 -6.60 -10.57 -2.41
N VAL A 140 -7.62 -11.29 -2.87
CA VAL A 140 -7.69 -12.77 -2.78
C VAL A 140 -6.56 -13.50 -3.52
N HIS A 141 -5.83 -12.83 -4.38
CA HIS A 141 -4.66 -13.39 -5.06
C HIS A 141 -3.36 -13.23 -4.26
N GLY A 142 -3.46 -12.76 -3.02
CA GLY A 142 -2.30 -12.57 -2.15
C GLY A 142 -1.52 -11.28 -2.44
N VAL A 143 -0.28 -11.27 -1.99
CA VAL A 143 0.63 -10.14 -2.10
C VAL A 143 1.90 -10.60 -2.80
N THR A 144 2.40 -9.81 -3.74
CA THR A 144 3.67 -10.11 -4.42
C THR A 144 4.65 -8.97 -4.20
N LEU A 145 5.83 -9.30 -3.69
CA LEU A 145 6.96 -8.41 -3.53
C LEU A 145 7.91 -8.57 -4.73
N TYR A 146 8.29 -7.46 -5.34
CA TYR A 146 9.38 -7.35 -6.32
C TYR A 146 10.42 -6.40 -5.76
N GLN A 147 11.69 -6.80 -5.76
CA GLN A 147 12.81 -6.01 -5.20
C GLN A 147 13.77 -5.54 -6.30
N ALA A 148 14.49 -4.47 -6.02
CA ALA A 148 15.45 -3.88 -6.97
C ALA A 148 16.62 -4.80 -7.32
N ASP A 149 16.98 -5.73 -6.43
CA ASP A 149 17.99 -6.78 -6.67
C ASP A 149 17.50 -7.92 -7.58
N GLY A 150 16.21 -7.89 -7.95
CA GLY A 150 15.55 -8.89 -8.80
C GLY A 150 14.89 -10.02 -8.03
N GLU A 151 14.98 -10.06 -6.70
CA GLU A 151 14.26 -11.04 -5.90
C GLU A 151 12.75 -10.80 -5.97
N THR A 152 12.00 -11.89 -6.03
CA THR A 152 10.54 -11.86 -6.04
C THR A 152 10.00 -12.88 -5.05
N MET A 153 9.03 -12.45 -4.24
CA MET A 153 8.34 -13.33 -3.29
C MET A 153 6.83 -13.18 -3.44
N HIS A 154 6.12 -14.31 -3.48
CA HIS A 154 4.67 -14.32 -3.47
C HIS A 154 4.15 -14.88 -2.15
N LEU A 155 3.26 -14.13 -1.52
CA LEU A 155 2.60 -14.48 -0.27
C LEU A 155 1.12 -14.76 -0.56
N PRO A 156 0.65 -15.99 -0.38
CA PRO A 156 -0.73 -16.37 -0.71
C PRO A 156 -1.73 -15.69 0.22
N CYS A 157 -2.98 -15.64 -0.21
CA CYS A 157 -4.11 -15.18 0.60
C CYS A 157 -4.97 -16.36 1.03
N SER A 158 -5.33 -16.45 2.30
CA SER A 158 -6.22 -17.45 2.87
C SER A 158 -7.68 -17.03 2.90
N ALA A 159 -7.99 -15.76 2.71
CA ALA A 159 -9.34 -15.24 2.76
C ALA A 159 -10.22 -15.83 1.65
N VAL A 160 -11.17 -16.70 2.03
CA VAL A 160 -11.99 -17.48 1.08
C VAL A 160 -13.02 -16.63 0.35
N ALA A 161 -13.56 -15.61 0.99
CA ALA A 161 -14.62 -14.77 0.43
C ALA A 161 -14.63 -13.39 1.09
N PRO A 162 -13.70 -12.49 0.71
CA PRO A 162 -13.62 -11.17 1.33
C PRO A 162 -14.91 -10.39 1.09
N ILE A 163 -15.44 -9.84 2.16
CA ILE A 163 -16.66 -9.03 2.13
C ILE A 163 -16.33 -7.62 1.67
N GLN A 164 -15.13 -7.15 1.98
CA GLN A 164 -14.69 -5.78 1.68
C GLN A 164 -13.17 -5.71 1.53
N GLN A 165 -12.68 -4.63 0.90
CA GLN A 165 -11.27 -4.35 0.69
C GLN A 165 -10.88 -2.92 1.13
N ILE A 166 -11.78 -2.26 1.88
CA ILE A 166 -11.53 -0.89 2.32
C ILE A 166 -10.42 -0.89 3.36
N GLY A 167 -9.40 -0.08 3.14
CA GLY A 167 -8.25 0.01 4.04
C GLY A 167 -7.14 -1.00 3.75
N LEU A 168 -7.23 -1.78 2.66
CA LEU A 168 -6.20 -2.77 2.31
C LEU A 168 -4.83 -2.11 2.12
N HIS A 169 -4.77 -1.02 1.33
CA HIS A 169 -3.55 -0.24 1.12
C HIS A 169 -3.05 0.41 2.41
N ASP A 170 -3.98 0.98 3.20
CA ASP A 170 -3.64 1.63 4.48
C ASP A 170 -3.03 0.64 5.47
N ALA A 171 -3.59 -0.58 5.55
CA ALA A 171 -3.07 -1.65 6.41
C ALA A 171 -1.68 -2.12 5.95
N ALA A 172 -1.50 -2.36 4.64
CA ALA A 172 -0.21 -2.74 4.08
C ALA A 172 0.85 -1.66 4.30
N ALA A 173 0.52 -0.39 4.02
CA ALA A 173 1.43 0.73 4.23
C ALA A 173 1.87 0.87 5.69
N THR A 174 0.91 0.74 6.61
CA THR A 174 1.17 0.82 8.05
C THR A 174 2.07 -0.32 8.52
N ALA A 175 1.81 -1.55 8.05
CA ALA A 175 2.61 -2.72 8.40
C ALA A 175 4.04 -2.60 7.86
N LEU A 176 4.22 -2.18 6.59
CA LEU A 176 5.54 -1.91 6.01
C LEU A 176 6.29 -0.84 6.83
N ALA A 177 5.63 0.28 7.14
CA ALA A 177 6.23 1.36 7.91
C ALA A 177 6.66 0.89 9.30
N ALA A 178 5.81 0.11 9.98
CA ALA A 178 6.13 -0.44 11.29
C ALA A 178 7.33 -1.39 11.25
N ALA A 179 7.39 -2.29 10.27
CA ALA A 179 8.48 -3.24 10.15
C ALA A 179 9.80 -2.56 9.75
N LEU A 180 9.80 -1.82 8.63
CA LEU A 180 11.00 -1.15 8.13
C LEU A 180 11.53 -0.12 9.11
N GLY A 181 10.64 0.66 9.75
CA GLY A 181 11.01 1.64 10.77
C GLY A 181 11.62 1.02 12.03
N ASN A 182 11.41 -0.27 12.27
CA ASN A 182 12.07 -1.04 13.34
C ASN A 182 13.27 -1.85 12.83
N GLY A 183 13.73 -1.64 11.62
CA GLY A 183 14.94 -2.24 11.05
C GLY A 183 14.78 -3.68 10.55
N HIS A 184 13.52 -4.15 10.33
CA HIS A 184 13.29 -5.45 9.72
C HIS A 184 13.60 -5.41 8.22
N SER A 185 13.86 -6.58 7.63
CA SER A 185 14.09 -6.73 6.20
C SER A 185 12.84 -6.40 5.37
N MET A 186 13.00 -6.10 4.08
CA MET A 186 11.87 -5.86 3.16
C MET A 186 10.98 -7.12 3.06
N THR A 187 11.56 -8.31 3.09
CA THR A 187 10.86 -9.59 3.08
C THR A 187 9.98 -9.78 4.31
N ASP A 188 10.52 -9.48 5.52
CA ASP A 188 9.75 -9.55 6.76
C ASP A 188 8.63 -8.49 6.77
N ALA A 189 8.94 -7.29 6.28
CA ALA A 189 7.96 -6.21 6.16
C ALA A 189 6.81 -6.57 5.21
N ALA A 190 7.11 -7.21 4.07
CA ALA A 190 6.10 -7.70 3.14
C ALA A 190 5.26 -8.83 3.75
N THR A 191 5.86 -9.70 4.55
CA THR A 191 5.14 -10.76 5.29
C THR A 191 4.17 -10.16 6.30
N LEU A 192 4.61 -9.15 7.07
CA LEU A 192 3.72 -8.43 7.99
C LEU A 192 2.59 -7.70 7.25
N ALA A 193 2.90 -7.09 6.09
CA ALA A 193 1.91 -6.42 5.25
C ALA A 193 0.87 -7.41 4.70
N ALA A 194 1.28 -8.60 4.27
CA ALA A 194 0.37 -9.66 3.81
C ALA A 194 -0.58 -10.10 4.94
N ALA A 195 -0.07 -10.33 6.15
CA ALA A 195 -0.90 -10.66 7.30
C ALA A 195 -1.88 -9.52 7.67
N ALA A 196 -1.45 -8.26 7.54
CA ALA A 196 -2.34 -7.11 7.74
C ALA A 196 -3.44 -7.03 6.67
N CYS A 197 -3.12 -7.39 5.42
CA CYS A 197 -4.11 -7.52 4.35
C CYS A 197 -5.14 -8.62 4.66
N GLU A 198 -4.73 -9.77 5.19
CA GLU A 198 -5.62 -10.85 5.61
C GLU A 198 -6.59 -10.40 6.70
N CYS A 199 -6.12 -9.62 7.68
CA CYS A 199 -7.02 -9.04 8.69
C CYS A 199 -8.14 -8.20 8.06
N VAL A 200 -7.80 -7.38 7.03
CA VAL A 200 -8.77 -6.54 6.33
C VAL A 200 -9.73 -7.37 5.48
N LEU A 201 -9.20 -8.36 4.74
CA LEU A 201 -9.99 -9.20 3.83
C LEU A 201 -10.93 -10.14 4.59
N SER A 202 -10.56 -10.54 5.81
CA SER A 202 -11.35 -11.41 6.69
C SER A 202 -12.30 -10.65 7.61
N ALA A 203 -12.22 -9.31 7.65
CA ALA A 203 -13.09 -8.48 8.47
C ALA A 203 -14.54 -8.52 7.98
N GLU A 204 -15.48 -8.64 8.90
CA GLU A 204 -16.92 -8.66 8.58
C GLU A 204 -17.46 -7.26 8.26
N ALA A 205 -16.82 -6.24 8.80
CA ALA A 205 -17.25 -4.85 8.61
C ALA A 205 -16.08 -3.90 8.33
N SER A 206 -16.34 -2.86 7.55
CA SER A 206 -15.36 -1.86 7.14
C SER A 206 -14.79 -0.98 8.27
N HIS A 207 -15.31 -1.12 9.48
CA HIS A 207 -14.83 -0.41 10.68
C HIS A 207 -14.01 -1.31 11.62
N GLU A 208 -13.79 -2.57 11.26
CA GLU A 208 -12.88 -3.44 11.97
C GLU A 208 -11.44 -3.08 11.60
N PHE A 209 -10.64 -2.86 12.64
CA PHE A 209 -9.25 -2.45 12.48
C PHE A 209 -8.32 -3.64 12.72
N VAL A 210 -7.20 -3.63 12.01
CA VAL A 210 -6.10 -4.54 12.29
C VAL A 210 -5.63 -4.33 13.73
N ASN A 211 -5.59 -5.40 14.50
CA ASN A 211 -5.08 -5.38 15.87
C ASN A 211 -4.04 -6.48 16.09
N ARG A 212 -3.28 -6.37 17.18
CA ARG A 212 -2.16 -7.25 17.45
C ARG A 212 -2.55 -8.74 17.52
N THR A 213 -3.74 -9.05 18.06
CA THR A 213 -4.21 -10.44 18.19
C THR A 213 -4.55 -11.04 16.84
N THR A 214 -5.35 -10.36 16.04
CA THR A 214 -5.74 -10.84 14.69
C THR A 214 -4.53 -10.91 13.77
N LEU A 215 -3.62 -9.94 13.85
CA LEU A 215 -2.38 -9.94 13.07
C LEU A 215 -1.49 -11.15 13.43
N GLY A 216 -1.38 -11.50 14.71
CA GLY A 216 -0.62 -12.66 15.16
C GLY A 216 -1.17 -13.98 14.59
N VAL A 217 -2.50 -14.16 14.60
CA VAL A 217 -3.15 -15.34 14.02
C VAL A 217 -2.82 -15.49 12.52
N TRP A 218 -2.90 -14.41 11.76
CA TRP A 218 -2.61 -14.45 10.33
C TRP A 218 -1.12 -14.63 10.01
N LEU A 219 -0.23 -14.14 10.84
CA LEU A 219 1.21 -14.41 10.71
C LEU A 219 1.53 -15.89 10.95
N ASP A 220 0.91 -16.52 11.94
CA ASP A 220 1.08 -17.94 12.21
C ASP A 220 0.53 -18.79 11.06
N GLU A 221 -0.64 -18.44 10.53
CA GLU A 221 -1.24 -19.12 9.37
C GLU A 221 -0.37 -19.00 8.12
N LEU A 222 0.13 -17.81 7.83
CA LEU A 222 1.01 -17.56 6.69
C LEU A 222 2.33 -18.34 6.81
N ALA A 223 2.93 -18.36 8.00
CA ALA A 223 4.13 -19.14 8.27
C ALA A 223 3.90 -20.64 8.05
N TRP A 224 2.75 -21.17 8.44
CA TRP A 224 2.34 -22.54 8.19
C TRP A 224 2.21 -22.86 6.70
N GLN A 225 1.57 -21.99 5.93
CA GLN A 225 1.38 -22.18 4.49
C GLN A 225 2.72 -22.16 3.73
N LEU A 226 3.63 -21.25 4.08
CA LEU A 226 4.96 -21.20 3.47
C LEU A 226 5.77 -22.48 3.73
N GLN A 227 5.69 -23.05 4.94
CA GLN A 227 6.37 -24.30 5.27
C GLN A 227 5.84 -25.51 4.50
N ILE A 228 4.56 -25.51 4.09
CA ILE A 228 3.98 -26.59 3.29
C ILE A 228 4.40 -26.46 1.83
N SER A 229 4.52 -25.24 1.30
CA SER A 229 4.91 -24.99 -0.10
C SER A 229 6.35 -25.42 -0.40
N ASP A 230 7.23 -25.43 0.61
CA ASP A 230 8.65 -25.79 0.48
C ASP A 230 8.90 -27.31 0.56
N ARG A 231 7.84 -28.14 0.64
CA ARG A 231 7.90 -29.60 0.66
C ARG A 231 7.35 -30.20 -0.64
#